data_feb939396ac46f9c80c548fa4c2610f5
#
_entry.id   feb939396ac46f9c80c548fa4c2610f5
#
_cell.length_a   1.000
_cell.length_b   1.000
_cell.length_c   1.000
_cell.angle_alpha   90.00
_cell.angle_beta   90.00
_cell.angle_gamma   90.00
#
_symmetry.space_group_name_H-M   'P 1'
#
loop_
_entity.id
_entity.type
_entity.pdbx_description
1 polymer ?
#
loop_
_entity_poly.entity_id
_entity_poly.type
_entity_poly.pdbx_seq_one_letter_code
_entity_poly.pdbx_strand_id
1 'polypeptide(L)'
;MSIIDSSNAREHSYPVYGRQFKSYRWYKPIITSVLFFGIYLVLALLLFVGVMFAIRNEVTPDSLQSVLASIFATDYDSMDLANPWQSLVTLGSVAVMIPALWLASVIVRDRPFSSYSSSRGGWSSKVFWKAFPVAFVCIALPILVDELFIQHHIDNFQMRFTLASFAVVTVLGPLQCIAEEYVFRGLLMQTLGSWLRVPVIAVILQSVVFVLMHPYNTYGKIGIFITGMVFAVTAWIGRGIEVSSAFHICNNMTIFYLQGLNIAEISSESDMRSLIFETITGAVFVLAIFIISKRTNWFSRIRKNDLAAWNKKIDEKAARKEAKKAAKAEKKAAKNAPIGEHEESAPGKHFKE
;
A
#
# COMPACT_ATOMS: atom_id res chain seq x y z
N MET A 1 -23.85 -7.86 -23.36
CA MET A 1 -22.38 -8.02 -23.34
C MET A 1 -21.80 -6.70 -23.85
N SER A 2 -21.63 -5.70 -22.94
CA SER A 2 -21.09 -4.40 -23.32
C SER A 2 -19.58 -4.57 -23.51
N ILE A 3 -19.11 -4.31 -24.71
CA ILE A 3 -17.71 -4.19 -25.07
C ILE A 3 -17.12 -3.11 -24.14
N ILE A 4 -16.34 -3.53 -23.13
CA ILE A 4 -15.54 -2.58 -22.35
C ILE A 4 -14.58 -1.99 -23.37
N ASP A 5 -14.74 -0.70 -23.64
CA ASP A 5 -13.92 0.05 -24.55
C ASP A 5 -12.44 -0.19 -24.17
N SER A 6 -11.67 -0.74 -25.09
CA SER A 6 -10.28 -1.14 -24.86
C SER A 6 -9.38 0.04 -24.46
N SER A 7 -9.79 1.28 -24.76
CA SER A 7 -9.16 2.51 -24.31
C SER A 7 -9.31 2.72 -22.80
N ASN A 8 -10.49 2.49 -22.24
CA ASN A 8 -10.76 2.58 -20.81
C ASN A 8 -10.05 1.51 -19.96
N ALA A 9 -9.78 0.33 -20.53
CA ALA A 9 -9.09 -0.75 -19.83
C ALA A 9 -7.60 -0.42 -19.57
N ARG A 10 -6.94 0.29 -20.49
CA ARG A 10 -5.53 0.72 -20.34
C ARG A 10 -5.40 1.89 -19.36
N GLU A 11 -6.32 2.85 -19.40
CA GLU A 11 -6.30 4.01 -18.49
C GLU A 11 -6.42 3.62 -17.01
N HIS A 12 -7.13 2.53 -16.71
CA HIS A 12 -7.35 2.06 -15.35
C HIS A 12 -6.49 0.84 -14.98
N SER A 13 -5.44 0.52 -15.75
CA SER A 13 -4.51 -0.56 -15.40
C SER A 13 -3.73 -0.19 -14.15
N TYR A 14 -3.90 -0.96 -13.08
CA TYR A 14 -3.43 -0.62 -11.74
C TYR A 14 -1.91 -0.38 -11.65
N PRO A 15 -1.02 -1.20 -12.27
CA PRO A 15 0.43 -0.96 -12.18
C PRO A 15 0.91 0.35 -12.81
N VAL A 16 0.16 0.92 -13.76
CA VAL A 16 0.52 2.18 -14.44
C VAL A 16 -0.40 3.36 -14.09
N TYR A 17 -1.31 3.16 -13.14
CA TYR A 17 -2.37 4.10 -12.83
C TYR A 17 -1.85 5.45 -12.34
N GLY A 18 -0.74 5.48 -11.59
CA GLY A 18 -0.17 6.70 -11.02
C GLY A 18 0.14 7.78 -12.05
N ARG A 19 0.56 7.41 -13.26
CA ARG A 19 0.90 8.37 -14.32
C ARG A 19 -0.29 9.02 -15.04
N GLN A 20 -1.51 8.52 -14.82
CA GLN A 20 -2.73 9.09 -15.42
C GLN A 20 -3.15 10.42 -14.79
N PHE A 21 -2.65 10.73 -13.61
CA PHE A 21 -2.94 11.97 -12.91
C PHE A 21 -2.20 13.15 -13.52
N LYS A 22 -2.88 14.26 -13.85
CA LYS A 22 -2.27 15.48 -14.42
C LYS A 22 -1.18 16.09 -13.54
N SER A 23 -1.23 15.84 -12.23
CA SER A 23 -0.20 16.27 -11.26
C SER A 23 1.03 15.38 -11.24
N TYR A 24 1.01 14.21 -11.91
CA TYR A 24 2.15 13.30 -11.98
C TYR A 24 3.37 14.01 -12.59
N ARG A 25 4.53 13.75 -11.98
CA ARG A 25 5.87 14.07 -12.51
C ARG A 25 6.78 12.91 -12.16
N TRP A 26 7.70 12.56 -13.02
CA TRP A 26 8.55 11.37 -12.85
C TRP A 26 9.30 11.32 -11.52
N TYR A 27 9.66 12.48 -10.96
CA TYR A 27 10.40 12.61 -9.69
C TYR A 27 9.50 12.60 -8.44
N LYS A 28 8.21 12.88 -8.57
CA LYS A 28 7.31 12.94 -7.39
C LYS A 28 7.19 11.63 -6.64
N PRO A 29 7.10 10.45 -7.28
CA PRO A 29 7.15 9.18 -6.55
C PRO A 29 8.42 9.01 -5.72
N ILE A 30 9.58 9.55 -6.17
CA ILE A 30 10.82 9.54 -5.37
C ILE A 30 10.62 10.38 -4.11
N ILE A 31 10.11 11.61 -4.25
CA ILE A 31 9.85 12.48 -3.10
C ILE A 31 8.85 11.81 -2.15
N THR A 32 7.80 11.19 -2.67
CA THR A 32 6.83 10.44 -1.85
C THR A 32 7.51 9.30 -1.11
N SER A 33 8.39 8.53 -1.77
CA SER A 33 9.11 7.41 -1.14
C SER A 33 10.08 7.89 -0.05
N VAL A 34 10.83 8.96 -0.29
CA VAL A 34 11.77 9.55 0.70
C VAL A 34 11.00 10.08 1.92
N LEU A 35 9.93 10.84 1.70
CA LEU A 35 9.08 11.34 2.79
C LEU A 35 8.39 10.20 3.54
N PHE A 36 7.84 9.23 2.81
CA PHE A 36 7.26 8.02 3.41
C PHE A 36 8.26 7.34 4.35
N PHE A 37 9.47 7.08 3.86
CA PHE A 37 10.49 6.40 4.65
C PHE A 37 10.90 7.21 5.89
N GLY A 38 11.10 8.52 5.75
CA GLY A 38 11.40 9.40 6.89
C GLY A 38 10.29 9.44 7.93
N ILE A 39 9.03 9.59 7.49
CA ILE A 39 7.87 9.58 8.40
C ILE A 39 7.69 8.20 9.05
N TYR A 40 7.86 7.13 8.27
CA TYR A 40 7.82 5.75 8.75
C TYR A 40 8.82 5.52 9.89
N LEU A 41 10.10 5.91 9.69
CA LEU A 41 11.13 5.77 10.73
C LEU A 41 10.77 6.51 12.02
N VAL A 42 10.23 7.72 11.90
CA VAL A 42 9.79 8.49 13.07
C VAL A 42 8.64 7.78 13.79
N LEU A 43 7.61 7.32 13.06
CA LEU A 43 6.46 6.64 13.68
C LEU A 43 6.86 5.30 14.30
N ALA A 44 7.70 4.51 13.64
CA ALA A 44 8.20 3.24 14.16
C ALA A 44 9.06 3.47 15.43
N LEU A 45 9.93 4.49 15.42
CA LEU A 45 10.72 4.87 16.61
C LEU A 45 9.83 5.31 17.76
N LEU A 46 8.81 6.13 17.52
CA LEU A 46 7.86 6.56 18.54
C LEU A 46 7.11 5.37 19.14
N LEU A 47 6.68 4.42 18.32
CA LEU A 47 6.06 3.17 18.78
C LEU A 47 7.04 2.38 19.68
N PHE A 48 8.26 2.18 19.20
CA PHE A 48 9.29 1.46 19.96
C PHE A 48 9.58 2.13 21.31
N VAL A 49 9.85 3.44 21.32
CA VAL A 49 10.11 4.20 22.55
C VAL A 49 8.91 4.13 23.50
N GLY A 50 7.68 4.22 22.97
CA GLY A 50 6.45 4.07 23.74
C GLY A 50 6.35 2.71 24.43
N VAL A 51 6.63 1.63 23.68
CA VAL A 51 6.65 0.27 24.26
C VAL A 51 7.78 0.13 25.31
N MET A 52 9.00 0.57 25.00
CA MET A 52 10.11 0.54 25.96
C MET A 52 9.80 1.32 27.25
N PHE A 53 9.13 2.45 27.13
CA PHE A 53 8.68 3.20 28.30
C PHE A 53 7.60 2.44 29.10
N ALA A 54 6.68 1.77 28.43
CA ALA A 54 5.63 0.99 29.10
C ALA A 54 6.21 -0.19 29.89
N ILE A 55 7.21 -0.88 29.33
CA ILE A 55 7.82 -2.07 29.95
C ILE A 55 9.11 -1.77 30.75
N ARG A 56 9.45 -0.51 30.97
CA ARG A 56 10.75 -0.09 31.54
C ARG A 56 11.15 -0.78 32.84
N ASN A 57 10.18 -1.24 33.62
CA ASN A 57 10.42 -1.95 34.88
C ASN A 57 10.57 -3.47 34.69
N GLU A 58 10.29 -3.99 33.49
CA GLU A 58 10.31 -5.42 33.14
C GLU A 58 11.44 -5.75 32.16
N VAL A 59 12.12 -4.70 31.63
CA VAL A 59 13.18 -4.87 30.61
C VAL A 59 14.40 -5.51 31.23
N THR A 60 14.76 -6.67 30.72
CA THR A 60 16.07 -7.31 30.91
C THR A 60 16.90 -7.14 29.64
N PRO A 61 18.25 -7.31 29.71
CA PRO A 61 19.09 -7.28 28.50
C PRO A 61 18.59 -8.26 27.40
N ASP A 62 18.15 -9.44 27.80
CA ASP A 62 17.67 -10.47 26.87
C ASP A 62 16.32 -10.09 26.21
N SER A 63 15.39 -9.50 26.99
CA SER A 63 14.13 -9.01 26.45
C SER A 63 14.32 -7.84 25.48
N LEU A 64 15.27 -6.95 25.77
CA LEU A 64 15.64 -5.86 24.88
C LEU A 64 16.24 -6.40 23.56
N GLN A 65 17.14 -7.37 23.65
CA GLN A 65 17.73 -7.99 22.46
C GLN A 65 16.68 -8.66 21.59
N SER A 66 15.74 -9.43 22.17
CA SER A 66 14.66 -10.09 21.41
C SER A 66 13.73 -9.09 20.71
N VAL A 67 13.38 -7.99 21.39
CA VAL A 67 12.57 -6.93 20.78
C VAL A 67 13.32 -6.22 19.65
N LEU A 68 14.62 -5.94 19.82
CA LEU A 68 15.45 -5.36 18.76
C LEU A 68 15.59 -6.30 17.56
N ALA A 69 15.84 -7.59 17.79
CA ALA A 69 15.93 -8.58 16.72
C ALA A 69 14.64 -8.66 15.90
N SER A 70 13.48 -8.63 16.56
CA SER A 70 12.19 -8.65 15.88
C SER A 70 11.88 -7.38 15.06
N ILE A 71 12.37 -6.19 15.50
CA ILE A 71 12.21 -4.94 14.74
C ILE A 71 13.04 -4.92 13.47
N PHE A 72 14.28 -5.39 13.56
CA PHE A 72 15.18 -5.37 12.40
C PHE A 72 14.95 -6.56 11.47
N ALA A 73 13.98 -7.42 11.76
CA ALA A 73 13.69 -8.64 11.01
C ALA A 73 14.96 -9.47 10.69
N THR A 74 15.93 -9.44 11.61
CA THR A 74 17.22 -10.13 11.44
C THR A 74 17.10 -11.61 11.74
N ASP A 75 16.05 -12.00 12.47
CA ASP A 75 15.81 -13.37 12.89
C ASP A 75 14.32 -13.61 13.14
N TYR A 76 13.67 -14.33 12.21
CA TYR A 76 12.27 -14.74 12.37
C TYR A 76 12.12 -15.83 13.46
N ASP A 77 13.15 -16.63 13.69
CA ASP A 77 13.12 -17.73 14.66
C ASP A 77 13.00 -17.21 16.10
N SER A 78 13.38 -15.95 16.36
CA SER A 78 13.19 -15.28 17.65
C SER A 78 11.81 -14.61 17.82
N MET A 79 10.96 -14.62 16.80
CA MET A 79 9.66 -13.93 16.83
C MET A 79 8.63 -14.72 17.65
N ASP A 80 8.21 -14.16 18.80
CA ASP A 80 7.12 -14.73 19.62
C ASP A 80 5.90 -13.82 19.64
N LEU A 81 4.90 -14.16 18.82
CA LEU A 81 3.64 -13.44 18.76
C LEU A 81 2.71 -13.72 19.95
N ALA A 82 3.01 -14.70 20.79
CA ALA A 82 2.31 -14.91 22.05
C ALA A 82 2.71 -13.88 23.12
N ASN A 83 3.86 -13.18 22.94
CA ASN A 83 4.23 -12.04 23.76
C ASN A 83 3.53 -10.77 23.23
N PRO A 84 2.67 -10.08 24.02
CA PRO A 84 1.88 -8.94 23.54
C PRO A 84 2.75 -7.73 23.16
N TRP A 85 3.87 -7.50 23.84
CA TRP A 85 4.76 -6.38 23.57
C TRP A 85 5.58 -6.62 22.31
N GLN A 86 6.07 -7.84 22.13
CA GLN A 86 6.80 -8.22 20.92
C GLN A 86 5.89 -8.19 19.68
N SER A 87 4.69 -8.75 19.76
CA SER A 87 3.71 -8.67 18.67
C SER A 87 3.28 -7.24 18.38
N LEU A 88 3.13 -6.37 19.40
CA LEU A 88 2.82 -4.95 19.21
C LEU A 88 3.93 -4.23 18.44
N VAL A 89 5.19 -4.44 18.79
CA VAL A 89 6.31 -3.81 18.09
C VAL A 89 6.47 -4.37 16.70
N THR A 90 6.46 -5.68 16.52
CA THR A 90 6.68 -6.34 15.23
C THR A 90 5.59 -5.97 14.22
N LEU A 91 4.33 -6.24 14.56
CA LEU A 91 3.20 -5.98 13.66
C LEU A 91 2.87 -4.49 13.55
N GLY A 92 2.98 -3.78 14.67
CA GLY A 92 2.71 -2.35 14.75
C GLY A 92 3.70 -1.51 13.95
N SER A 93 5.01 -1.85 13.98
CA SER A 93 6.02 -1.14 13.20
C SER A 93 5.74 -1.21 11.69
N VAL A 94 5.20 -2.33 11.19
CA VAL A 94 4.80 -2.45 9.79
C VAL A 94 3.46 -1.74 9.54
N ALA A 95 2.49 -1.86 10.44
CA ALA A 95 1.16 -1.23 10.29
C ALA A 95 1.24 0.30 10.20
N VAL A 96 2.21 0.96 10.85
CA VAL A 96 2.41 2.42 10.77
C VAL A 96 2.87 2.90 9.39
N MET A 97 3.22 2.01 8.45
CA MET A 97 3.48 2.35 7.05
C MET A 97 2.23 2.96 6.37
N ILE A 98 1.01 2.58 6.78
CA ILE A 98 -0.23 3.14 6.21
C ILE A 98 -0.33 4.65 6.50
N PRO A 99 -0.32 5.11 7.77
CA PRO A 99 -0.35 6.53 8.06
C PRO A 99 0.89 7.28 7.53
N ALA A 100 2.05 6.65 7.48
CA ALA A 100 3.25 7.24 6.90
C ALA A 100 3.07 7.53 5.40
N LEU A 101 2.57 6.57 4.63
CA LEU A 101 2.30 6.76 3.20
C LEU A 101 1.16 7.76 2.96
N TRP A 102 0.13 7.74 3.80
CA TRP A 102 -0.96 8.72 3.73
C TRP A 102 -0.42 10.14 3.91
N LEU A 103 0.38 10.40 4.95
CA LEU A 103 0.99 11.72 5.20
C LEU A 103 1.90 12.15 4.04
N ALA A 104 2.77 11.27 3.57
CA ALA A 104 3.64 11.55 2.43
C ALA A 104 2.83 11.93 1.18
N SER A 105 1.76 11.20 0.88
CA SER A 105 0.88 11.46 -0.27
C SER A 105 0.14 12.81 -0.17
N VAL A 106 -0.28 13.20 1.04
CA VAL A 106 -0.95 14.49 1.30
C VAL A 106 0.03 15.65 1.15
N ILE A 107 1.30 15.47 1.51
CA ILE A 107 2.34 16.50 1.38
C ILE A 107 2.72 16.69 -0.10
N VAL A 108 3.04 15.61 -0.81
CA VAL A 108 3.53 15.67 -2.21
C VAL A 108 2.44 16.01 -3.21
N ARG A 109 1.21 15.55 -2.96
CA ARG A 109 0.02 15.84 -3.81
C ARG A 109 0.23 15.52 -5.28
N ASP A 110 0.86 14.38 -5.56
CA ASP A 110 0.95 13.87 -6.94
C ASP A 110 -0.35 13.20 -7.39
N ARG A 111 -1.03 12.55 -6.46
CA ARG A 111 -2.30 11.84 -6.67
C ARG A 111 -3.04 11.64 -5.34
N PRO A 112 -4.34 11.32 -5.33
CA PRO A 112 -5.07 11.04 -4.11
C PRO A 112 -4.60 9.72 -3.48
N PHE A 113 -4.63 9.62 -2.13
CA PHE A 113 -4.26 8.39 -1.42
C PHE A 113 -5.09 7.18 -1.86
N SER A 114 -6.37 7.37 -2.19
CA SER A 114 -7.25 6.34 -2.73
C SER A 114 -6.68 5.60 -3.96
N SER A 115 -5.84 6.27 -4.75
CA SER A 115 -5.21 5.67 -5.94
C SER A 115 -4.15 4.62 -5.62
N TYR A 116 -3.58 4.65 -4.43
CA TYR A 116 -2.67 3.61 -3.95
C TYR A 116 -3.43 2.33 -3.60
N SER A 117 -4.70 2.44 -3.15
CA SER A 117 -5.53 1.27 -2.90
C SER A 117 -6.03 0.64 -4.19
N SER A 118 -6.59 1.45 -5.10
CA SER A 118 -7.30 0.91 -6.28
C SER A 118 -7.46 1.94 -7.39
N SER A 119 -7.39 1.48 -8.64
CA SER A 119 -7.77 2.27 -9.82
C SER A 119 -9.29 2.34 -10.04
N ARG A 120 -10.09 1.79 -9.12
CA ARG A 120 -11.56 1.83 -9.12
C ARG A 120 -12.13 2.95 -8.22
N GLY A 121 -11.28 3.78 -7.61
CA GLY A 121 -11.68 4.88 -6.72
C GLY A 121 -11.57 4.54 -5.24
N GLY A 122 -10.42 4.01 -4.83
CA GLY A 122 -10.06 3.70 -3.46
C GLY A 122 -10.47 2.30 -3.01
N TRP A 123 -10.19 1.99 -1.75
CA TRP A 123 -10.47 0.70 -1.12
C TRP A 123 -11.94 0.32 -1.21
N SER A 124 -12.22 -0.94 -1.54
CA SER A 124 -13.55 -1.51 -1.62
C SER A 124 -13.69 -2.72 -0.70
N SER A 125 -14.26 -2.52 0.49
CA SER A 125 -14.54 -3.62 1.42
C SER A 125 -15.40 -4.73 0.78
N LYS A 126 -16.28 -4.35 -0.16
CA LYS A 126 -17.08 -5.35 -0.91
C LYS A 126 -16.22 -6.28 -1.77
N VAL A 127 -15.16 -5.76 -2.41
CA VAL A 127 -14.23 -6.59 -3.19
C VAL A 127 -13.38 -7.43 -2.26
N PHE A 128 -12.87 -6.85 -1.19
CA PHE A 128 -12.11 -7.57 -0.17
C PHE A 128 -12.90 -8.76 0.38
N TRP A 129 -14.12 -8.54 0.90
CA TRP A 129 -14.93 -9.61 1.49
C TRP A 129 -15.43 -10.64 0.48
N LYS A 130 -15.45 -10.34 -0.80
CA LYS A 130 -15.69 -11.33 -1.87
C LYS A 130 -14.45 -12.17 -2.17
N ALA A 131 -13.25 -11.55 -2.13
CA ALA A 131 -11.99 -12.25 -2.36
C ALA A 131 -11.58 -13.10 -1.16
N PHE A 132 -11.95 -12.71 0.05
CA PHE A 132 -11.54 -13.37 1.30
C PHE A 132 -11.90 -14.86 1.36
N PRO A 133 -13.14 -15.33 1.10
CA PRO A 133 -13.45 -16.75 1.10
C PRO A 133 -12.71 -17.53 0.00
N VAL A 134 -12.43 -16.90 -1.14
CA VAL A 134 -11.62 -17.53 -2.19
C VAL A 134 -10.17 -17.70 -1.70
N ALA A 135 -9.60 -16.67 -1.08
CA ALA A 135 -8.28 -16.73 -0.47
C ALA A 135 -8.24 -17.77 0.66
N PHE A 136 -9.24 -17.79 1.53
CA PHE A 136 -9.33 -18.76 2.61
C PHE A 136 -9.25 -20.21 2.09
N VAL A 137 -10.03 -20.53 1.06
CA VAL A 137 -10.05 -21.88 0.46
C VAL A 137 -8.73 -22.19 -0.26
N CYS A 138 -8.09 -21.19 -0.87
CA CYS A 138 -6.87 -21.41 -1.67
C CYS A 138 -5.59 -21.47 -0.83
N ILE A 139 -5.53 -20.84 0.36
CA ILE A 139 -4.31 -20.79 1.17
C ILE A 139 -4.53 -21.16 2.64
N ALA A 140 -5.47 -20.55 3.35
CA ALA A 140 -5.65 -20.79 4.78
C ALA A 140 -6.08 -22.26 5.05
N LEU A 141 -7.08 -22.74 4.30
CA LEU A 141 -7.55 -24.12 4.45
C LEU A 141 -6.46 -25.16 4.12
N PRO A 142 -5.71 -25.05 3.00
CA PRO A 142 -4.55 -25.90 2.74
C PRO A 142 -3.50 -25.88 3.87
N ILE A 143 -3.12 -24.70 4.41
CA ILE A 143 -2.20 -24.63 5.56
C ILE A 143 -2.76 -25.36 6.75
N LEU A 144 -4.03 -25.13 7.10
CA LEU A 144 -4.67 -25.83 8.23
C LEU A 144 -4.70 -27.36 8.03
N VAL A 145 -5.01 -27.82 6.82
CA VAL A 145 -5.00 -29.26 6.51
C VAL A 145 -3.60 -29.82 6.62
N ASP A 146 -2.59 -29.11 6.11
CA ASP A 146 -1.21 -29.52 6.16
C ASP A 146 -0.71 -29.65 7.60
N GLU A 147 -0.82 -28.59 8.39
CA GLU A 147 -0.29 -28.51 9.75
C GLU A 147 -1.02 -29.45 10.72
N LEU A 148 -2.36 -29.52 10.64
CA LEU A 148 -3.15 -30.27 11.61
C LEU A 148 -3.25 -31.76 11.27
N PHE A 149 -3.34 -32.14 9.99
CA PHE A 149 -3.68 -33.50 9.59
C PHE A 149 -2.56 -34.24 8.84
N ILE A 150 -1.69 -33.53 8.10
CA ILE A 150 -0.62 -34.16 7.33
C ILE A 150 0.65 -34.23 8.18
N GLN A 151 1.01 -33.11 8.83
CA GLN A 151 2.18 -33.03 9.71
C GLN A 151 1.90 -33.49 11.15
N HIS A 152 0.62 -33.65 11.51
CA HIS A 152 0.16 -34.01 12.87
C HIS A 152 0.64 -33.05 13.97
N HIS A 153 0.96 -31.78 13.63
CA HIS A 153 1.45 -30.79 14.59
C HIS A 153 0.38 -30.41 15.64
N ILE A 154 -0.88 -30.84 15.46
CA ILE A 154 -1.91 -30.70 16.47
C ILE A 154 -1.55 -31.36 17.82
N ASP A 155 -0.69 -32.37 17.82
CA ASP A 155 -0.20 -33.02 19.02
C ASP A 155 0.64 -32.11 19.90
N ASN A 156 1.21 -31.03 19.34
CA ASN A 156 1.97 -30.00 20.04
C ASN A 156 1.09 -28.89 20.62
N PHE A 157 -0.24 -28.96 20.46
CA PHE A 157 -1.15 -27.90 20.85
C PHE A 157 -0.95 -27.43 22.29
N GLN A 158 -0.66 -26.15 22.41
CA GLN A 158 -0.58 -25.43 23.68
C GLN A 158 -1.06 -23.99 23.48
N MET A 159 -2.03 -23.55 24.27
CA MET A 159 -2.47 -22.16 24.24
C MET A 159 -1.36 -21.26 24.81
N ARG A 160 -0.61 -20.58 23.95
CA ARG A 160 0.43 -19.60 24.32
C ARG A 160 -0.10 -18.17 24.35
N PHE A 161 -1.17 -17.88 23.59
CA PHE A 161 -1.77 -16.56 23.60
C PHE A 161 -2.30 -16.15 24.97
N THR A 162 -1.96 -14.96 25.38
CA THR A 162 -2.73 -14.19 26.36
C THR A 162 -3.88 -13.46 25.66
N LEU A 163 -4.87 -12.97 26.39
CA LEU A 163 -5.92 -12.14 25.81
C LEU A 163 -5.34 -10.89 25.11
N ALA A 164 -4.29 -10.30 25.70
CA ALA A 164 -3.62 -9.11 25.15
C ALA A 164 -2.91 -9.44 23.81
N SER A 165 -2.08 -10.48 23.76
CA SER A 165 -1.38 -10.86 22.53
C SER A 165 -2.36 -11.30 21.43
N PHE A 166 -3.39 -12.07 21.76
CA PHE A 166 -4.46 -12.43 20.83
C PHE A 166 -5.14 -11.19 20.23
N ALA A 167 -5.49 -10.21 21.06
CA ALA A 167 -6.10 -8.96 20.60
C ALA A 167 -5.14 -8.16 19.69
N VAL A 168 -3.85 -8.04 20.07
CA VAL A 168 -2.83 -7.35 19.28
C VAL A 168 -2.67 -8.01 17.91
N VAL A 169 -2.48 -9.33 17.85
CA VAL A 169 -2.31 -10.08 16.60
C VAL A 169 -3.55 -9.97 15.72
N THR A 170 -4.76 -10.11 16.31
CA THR A 170 -6.03 -10.04 15.56
C THR A 170 -6.25 -8.67 14.92
N VAL A 171 -5.81 -7.59 15.55
CA VAL A 171 -5.99 -6.22 15.03
C VAL A 171 -4.84 -5.80 14.13
N LEU A 172 -3.61 -6.00 14.57
CA LEU A 172 -2.43 -5.49 13.86
C LEU A 172 -1.97 -6.42 12.74
N GLY A 173 -2.19 -7.73 12.82
CA GLY A 173 -1.81 -8.66 11.77
C GLY A 173 -2.44 -8.33 10.40
N PRO A 174 -3.77 -8.15 10.30
CA PRO A 174 -4.39 -7.70 9.06
C PRO A 174 -3.89 -6.32 8.60
N LEU A 175 -3.64 -5.38 9.52
CA LEU A 175 -3.13 -4.05 9.18
C LEU A 175 -1.70 -4.11 8.67
N GLN A 176 -0.85 -4.97 9.23
CA GLN A 176 0.50 -5.26 8.74
C GLN A 176 0.44 -5.75 7.28
N CYS A 177 -0.36 -6.77 6.98
CA CYS A 177 -0.52 -7.29 5.63
C CYS A 177 -0.99 -6.21 4.65
N ILE A 178 -2.00 -5.42 5.02
CA ILE A 178 -2.51 -4.32 4.18
C ILE A 178 -1.43 -3.23 3.99
N ALA A 179 -0.63 -2.93 5.00
CA ALA A 179 0.43 -1.94 4.95
C ALA A 179 1.50 -2.32 3.91
N GLU A 180 1.91 -3.57 3.89
CA GLU A 180 2.83 -4.08 2.87
C GLU A 180 2.23 -4.00 1.47
N GLU A 181 0.95 -4.32 1.29
CA GLU A 181 0.28 -4.17 0.01
C GLU A 181 0.27 -2.70 -0.46
N TYR A 182 0.03 -1.75 0.43
CA TYR A 182 0.12 -0.32 0.10
C TYR A 182 1.51 0.09 -0.35
N VAL A 183 2.56 -0.42 0.30
CA VAL A 183 3.95 -0.06 -0.03
C VAL A 183 4.40 -0.74 -1.30
N PHE A 184 4.26 -2.06 -1.40
CA PHE A 184 4.81 -2.81 -2.53
C PHE A 184 3.95 -2.72 -3.79
N ARG A 185 2.62 -2.81 -3.67
CA ARG A 185 1.69 -2.79 -4.83
C ARG A 185 1.15 -1.38 -5.07
N GLY A 186 0.83 -0.65 -4.00
CA GLY A 186 0.33 0.72 -4.08
C GLY A 186 1.40 1.74 -4.48
N LEU A 187 2.54 1.77 -3.81
CA LEU A 187 3.60 2.74 -4.08
C LEU A 187 4.62 2.22 -5.09
N LEU A 188 5.35 1.14 -4.77
CA LEU A 188 6.50 0.67 -5.55
C LEU A 188 6.11 0.19 -6.94
N MET A 189 5.17 -0.77 -7.05
CA MET A 189 4.74 -1.31 -8.34
C MET A 189 4.16 -0.22 -9.26
N GLN A 190 3.32 0.68 -8.72
CA GLN A 190 2.79 1.79 -9.53
C GLN A 190 3.86 2.82 -9.91
N THR A 191 4.89 3.02 -9.08
CA THR A 191 6.02 3.88 -9.43
C THR A 191 6.82 3.29 -10.59
N LEU A 192 7.23 2.02 -10.46
CA LEU A 192 7.95 1.30 -11.51
C LEU A 192 7.13 1.21 -12.80
N GLY A 193 5.85 0.88 -12.70
CA GLY A 193 4.95 0.82 -13.85
C GLY A 193 4.75 2.18 -14.52
N SER A 194 4.71 3.26 -13.73
CA SER A 194 4.61 4.62 -14.26
C SER A 194 5.88 5.05 -15.02
N TRP A 195 7.05 4.62 -14.58
CA TRP A 195 8.33 4.91 -15.24
C TRP A 195 8.54 4.04 -16.48
N LEU A 196 8.45 2.73 -16.32
CA LEU A 196 8.79 1.75 -17.35
C LEU A 196 7.69 1.58 -18.40
N ARG A 197 6.44 1.92 -18.07
CA ARG A 197 5.25 1.76 -18.93
C ARG A 197 4.93 0.30 -19.29
N VAL A 198 5.61 -0.65 -18.68
CA VAL A 198 5.45 -2.09 -18.88
C VAL A 198 5.02 -2.73 -17.56
N PRO A 199 3.72 -3.05 -17.39
CA PRO A 199 3.19 -3.61 -16.15
C PRO A 199 3.92 -4.87 -15.66
N VAL A 200 4.27 -5.77 -16.57
CA VAL A 200 4.94 -7.03 -16.22
C VAL A 200 6.30 -6.78 -15.55
N ILE A 201 7.08 -5.84 -16.08
CA ILE A 201 8.39 -5.51 -15.48
C ILE A 201 8.21 -4.90 -14.08
N ALA A 202 7.19 -4.07 -13.89
CA ALA A 202 6.89 -3.51 -12.57
C ALA A 202 6.50 -4.61 -11.56
N VAL A 203 5.73 -5.61 -11.99
CA VAL A 203 5.36 -6.79 -11.19
C VAL A 203 6.61 -7.58 -10.79
N ILE A 204 7.53 -7.85 -11.70
CA ILE A 204 8.76 -8.59 -11.42
C ILE A 204 9.67 -7.80 -10.46
N LEU A 205 9.97 -6.55 -10.79
CA LEU A 205 10.93 -5.75 -10.01
C LEU A 205 10.44 -5.48 -8.58
N GLN A 206 9.14 -5.22 -8.38
CA GLN A 206 8.62 -5.05 -7.02
C GLN A 206 8.71 -6.37 -6.23
N SER A 207 8.55 -7.54 -6.87
CA SER A 207 8.70 -8.83 -6.20
C SER A 207 10.16 -9.11 -5.81
N VAL A 208 11.12 -8.69 -6.63
CA VAL A 208 12.55 -8.74 -6.26
C VAL A 208 12.82 -7.89 -5.03
N VAL A 209 12.32 -6.64 -5.00
CA VAL A 209 12.49 -5.78 -3.82
C VAL A 209 11.80 -6.38 -2.58
N PHE A 210 10.64 -7.01 -2.76
CA PHE A 210 9.93 -7.69 -1.69
C PHE A 210 10.77 -8.80 -1.05
N VAL A 211 11.44 -9.63 -1.87
CA VAL A 211 12.38 -10.66 -1.38
C VAL A 211 13.53 -10.07 -0.58
N LEU A 212 14.11 -8.95 -1.03
CA LEU A 212 15.26 -8.34 -0.36
C LEU A 212 14.94 -7.84 1.06
N MET A 213 13.66 -7.66 1.39
CA MET A 213 13.20 -7.26 2.71
C MET A 213 12.89 -8.46 3.63
N HIS A 214 13.12 -9.70 3.16
CA HIS A 214 12.79 -10.92 3.89
C HIS A 214 14.02 -11.80 4.08
N PRO A 215 14.48 -12.05 5.32
CA PRO A 215 15.72 -12.77 5.62
C PRO A 215 15.52 -14.30 5.61
N TYR A 216 14.98 -14.84 4.52
CA TYR A 216 14.85 -16.29 4.33
C TYR A 216 16.08 -16.95 3.71
N ASN A 217 16.20 -18.26 3.86
CA ASN A 217 17.13 -19.08 3.11
C ASN A 217 16.79 -19.11 1.60
N THR A 218 17.53 -19.86 0.80
CA THR A 218 17.34 -19.88 -0.67
C THR A 218 15.96 -20.34 -1.10
N TYR A 219 15.41 -21.40 -0.50
CA TYR A 219 14.07 -21.89 -0.83
C TYR A 219 13.00 -20.86 -0.42
N GLY A 220 13.12 -20.29 0.77
CA GLY A 220 12.21 -19.25 1.23
C GLY A 220 12.28 -17.99 0.37
N LYS A 221 13.47 -17.55 -0.08
CA LYS A 221 13.59 -16.41 -1.02
C LYS A 221 12.89 -16.66 -2.35
N ILE A 222 12.99 -17.89 -2.91
CA ILE A 222 12.25 -18.25 -4.13
C ILE A 222 10.75 -18.25 -3.85
N GLY A 223 10.29 -18.81 -2.72
CA GLY A 223 8.90 -18.81 -2.31
C GLY A 223 8.34 -17.38 -2.15
N ILE A 224 9.04 -16.51 -1.41
CA ILE A 224 8.64 -15.10 -1.24
C ILE A 224 8.64 -14.34 -2.57
N PHE A 225 9.54 -14.65 -3.52
CA PHE A 225 9.46 -14.08 -4.86
C PHE A 225 8.17 -14.49 -5.57
N ILE A 226 7.83 -15.77 -5.55
CA ILE A 226 6.60 -16.31 -6.14
C ILE A 226 5.36 -15.68 -5.47
N THR A 227 5.33 -15.63 -4.15
CA THR A 227 4.26 -14.99 -3.37
C THR A 227 4.14 -13.50 -3.70
N GLY A 228 5.26 -12.80 -3.83
CA GLY A 228 5.32 -11.40 -4.30
C GLY A 228 4.70 -11.22 -5.69
N MET A 229 4.95 -12.17 -6.60
CA MET A 229 4.33 -12.21 -7.94
C MET A 229 2.81 -12.47 -7.85
N VAL A 230 2.37 -13.43 -7.02
CA VAL A 230 0.95 -13.74 -6.79
C VAL A 230 0.20 -12.48 -6.31
N PHE A 231 0.73 -11.78 -5.31
CA PHE A 231 0.14 -10.54 -4.81
C PHE A 231 0.07 -9.46 -5.90
N ALA A 232 1.15 -9.25 -6.66
CA ALA A 232 1.19 -8.22 -7.68
C ALA A 232 0.25 -8.52 -8.87
N VAL A 233 0.21 -9.77 -9.33
CA VAL A 233 -0.68 -10.21 -10.42
C VAL A 233 -2.13 -10.11 -9.98
N THR A 234 -2.47 -10.54 -8.76
CA THR A 234 -3.84 -10.47 -8.26
C THR A 234 -4.30 -9.04 -7.97
N ALA A 235 -3.40 -8.16 -7.50
CA ALA A 235 -3.65 -6.72 -7.41
C ALA A 235 -3.86 -6.10 -8.80
N TRP A 236 -3.14 -6.54 -9.81
CA TRP A 236 -3.33 -6.07 -11.19
C TRP A 236 -4.68 -6.53 -11.77
N ILE A 237 -5.00 -7.83 -11.70
CA ILE A 237 -6.29 -8.39 -12.15
C ILE A 237 -7.45 -7.74 -11.39
N GLY A 238 -7.32 -7.65 -10.06
CA GLY A 238 -8.30 -7.04 -9.16
C GLY A 238 -8.41 -5.52 -9.27
N ARG A 239 -7.49 -4.86 -10.01
CA ARG A 239 -7.40 -3.41 -10.17
C ARG A 239 -7.24 -2.66 -8.84
N GLY A 240 -6.62 -3.29 -7.85
CA GLY A 240 -6.38 -2.75 -6.53
C GLY A 240 -5.88 -3.81 -5.55
N ILE A 241 -5.43 -3.38 -4.39
CA ILE A 241 -4.78 -4.23 -3.38
C ILE A 241 -5.75 -5.10 -2.57
N GLU A 242 -7.06 -4.95 -2.72
CA GLU A 242 -8.03 -5.66 -1.88
C GLU A 242 -7.96 -7.19 -2.05
N VAL A 243 -7.69 -7.65 -3.28
CA VAL A 243 -7.60 -9.08 -3.59
C VAL A 243 -6.32 -9.67 -3.03
N SER A 244 -5.19 -9.00 -3.26
CA SER A 244 -3.90 -9.42 -2.72
C SER A 244 -3.87 -9.34 -1.20
N SER A 245 -4.46 -8.30 -0.61
CA SER A 245 -4.61 -8.18 0.85
C SER A 245 -5.43 -9.34 1.44
N ALA A 246 -6.47 -9.81 0.76
CA ALA A 246 -7.26 -10.94 1.24
C ALA A 246 -6.41 -12.22 1.31
N PHE A 247 -5.62 -12.51 0.28
CA PHE A 247 -4.72 -13.66 0.27
C PHE A 247 -3.60 -13.50 1.31
N HIS A 248 -2.97 -12.33 1.37
CA HIS A 248 -1.91 -12.02 2.33
C HIS A 248 -2.38 -12.20 3.78
N ILE A 249 -3.55 -11.65 4.12
CA ILE A 249 -4.16 -11.81 5.44
C ILE A 249 -4.46 -13.28 5.73
N CYS A 250 -5.06 -14.03 4.80
CA CYS A 250 -5.34 -15.44 5.00
C CYS A 250 -4.05 -16.24 5.25
N ASN A 251 -2.99 -15.97 4.50
CA ASN A 251 -1.69 -16.61 4.70
C ASN A 251 -1.11 -16.30 6.08
N ASN A 252 -0.84 -15.03 6.36
CA ASN A 252 -0.13 -14.63 7.57
C ASN A 252 -0.94 -14.90 8.84
N MET A 253 -2.24 -14.58 8.85
CA MET A 253 -3.07 -14.78 10.04
C MET A 253 -3.22 -16.26 10.39
N THR A 254 -3.25 -17.16 9.40
CA THR A 254 -3.27 -18.59 9.67
C THR A 254 -1.99 -19.03 10.40
N ILE A 255 -0.81 -18.63 9.89
CA ILE A 255 0.47 -18.95 10.54
C ILE A 255 0.57 -18.29 11.92
N PHE A 256 0.19 -17.02 12.06
CA PHE A 256 0.24 -16.32 13.36
C PHE A 256 -0.62 -16.98 14.43
N TYR A 257 -1.81 -17.42 14.06
CA TYR A 257 -2.66 -18.15 15.00
C TYR A 257 -2.11 -19.54 15.34
N LEU A 258 -1.58 -20.26 14.35
CA LEU A 258 -0.97 -21.56 14.59
C LEU A 258 0.27 -21.46 15.49
N GLN A 259 1.07 -20.40 15.34
CA GLN A 259 2.20 -20.14 16.25
C GLN A 259 1.72 -19.85 17.68
N GLY A 260 0.72 -19.02 17.85
CA GLY A 260 0.16 -18.74 19.18
C GLY A 260 -0.55 -19.91 19.84
N LEU A 261 -0.87 -20.95 19.05
CA LEU A 261 -1.39 -22.26 19.51
C LEU A 261 -0.28 -23.32 19.63
N ASN A 262 0.98 -22.96 19.39
CA ASN A 262 2.14 -23.86 19.41
C ASN A 262 2.04 -25.03 18.41
N ILE A 263 1.31 -24.82 17.29
CA ILE A 263 1.11 -25.84 16.24
C ILE A 263 2.12 -25.62 15.11
N ALA A 264 2.43 -24.38 14.76
CA ALA A 264 3.45 -24.03 13.75
C ALA A 264 4.47 -23.05 14.33
N GLU A 265 5.66 -23.06 13.78
CA GLU A 265 6.70 -22.09 14.08
C GLU A 265 6.87 -21.11 12.92
N ILE A 266 7.19 -19.85 13.23
CA ILE A 266 7.63 -18.89 12.23
C ILE A 266 9.13 -19.07 12.11
N SER A 267 9.61 -19.53 10.94
CA SER A 267 11.03 -19.78 10.70
C SER A 267 11.53 -19.08 9.46
N SER A 268 12.80 -18.71 9.48
CA SER A 268 13.54 -18.21 8.30
C SER A 268 13.98 -19.36 7.37
N GLU A 269 13.93 -20.60 7.86
CA GLU A 269 14.28 -21.80 7.10
C GLU A 269 13.05 -22.35 6.36
N SER A 270 13.20 -22.55 5.07
CA SER A 270 12.18 -23.14 4.20
C SER A 270 12.81 -24.28 3.40
N ASP A 271 12.01 -25.24 3.00
CA ASP A 271 12.43 -26.40 2.23
C ASP A 271 11.72 -26.50 0.86
N MET A 272 12.08 -27.51 0.07
CA MET A 272 11.50 -27.76 -1.24
C MET A 272 9.99 -28.04 -1.16
N ARG A 273 9.53 -28.69 -0.09
CA ARG A 273 8.12 -29.01 0.11
C ARG A 273 7.30 -27.72 0.31
N SER A 274 7.78 -26.83 1.17
CA SER A 274 7.18 -25.53 1.43
C SER A 274 7.12 -24.69 0.16
N LEU A 275 8.21 -24.67 -0.64
CA LEU A 275 8.27 -23.97 -1.92
C LEU A 275 7.22 -24.51 -2.91
N ILE A 276 7.08 -25.83 -3.03
CA ILE A 276 6.07 -26.45 -3.91
C ILE A 276 4.66 -26.10 -3.42
N PHE A 277 4.43 -26.17 -2.11
CA PHE A 277 3.14 -25.85 -1.50
C PHE A 277 2.73 -24.38 -1.79
N GLU A 278 3.61 -23.42 -1.55
CA GLU A 278 3.38 -22.00 -1.83
C GLU A 278 3.13 -21.73 -3.32
N THR A 279 3.89 -22.42 -4.18
CA THR A 279 3.76 -22.28 -5.64
C THR A 279 2.39 -22.76 -6.11
N ILE A 280 1.95 -23.93 -5.65
CA ILE A 280 0.65 -24.52 -6.04
C ILE A 280 -0.51 -23.67 -5.52
N THR A 281 -0.52 -23.34 -4.24
CA THR A 281 -1.60 -22.56 -3.62
C THR A 281 -1.71 -21.16 -4.22
N GLY A 282 -0.58 -20.52 -4.47
CA GLY A 282 -0.52 -19.23 -5.17
C GLY A 282 -1.02 -19.30 -6.61
N ALA A 283 -0.61 -20.32 -7.38
CA ALA A 283 -1.07 -20.52 -8.76
C ALA A 283 -2.58 -20.78 -8.83
N VAL A 284 -3.12 -21.61 -7.93
CA VAL A 284 -4.56 -21.89 -7.81
C VAL A 284 -5.33 -20.60 -7.51
N PHE A 285 -4.83 -19.77 -6.59
CA PHE A 285 -5.48 -18.50 -6.28
C PHE A 285 -5.48 -17.53 -7.48
N VAL A 286 -4.33 -17.35 -8.16
CA VAL A 286 -4.24 -16.52 -9.37
C VAL A 286 -5.23 -17.00 -10.44
N LEU A 287 -5.31 -18.32 -10.68
CA LEU A 287 -6.23 -18.92 -11.64
C LEU A 287 -7.70 -18.65 -11.24
N ALA A 288 -8.05 -18.85 -9.96
CA ALA A 288 -9.39 -18.58 -9.45
C ALA A 288 -9.78 -17.10 -9.67
N ILE A 289 -8.91 -16.16 -9.29
CA ILE A 289 -9.14 -14.73 -9.47
C ILE A 289 -9.23 -14.36 -10.95
N PHE A 290 -8.41 -14.97 -11.81
CA PHE A 290 -8.49 -14.76 -13.27
C PHE A 290 -9.83 -15.23 -13.82
N ILE A 291 -10.31 -16.44 -13.48
CA ILE A 291 -11.61 -16.96 -13.89
C ILE A 291 -12.74 -16.05 -13.41
N ILE A 292 -12.72 -15.66 -12.14
CA ILE A 292 -13.70 -14.73 -11.56
C ILE A 292 -13.71 -13.40 -12.31
N SER A 293 -12.54 -12.86 -12.68
CA SER A 293 -12.43 -11.61 -13.42
C SER A 293 -13.07 -11.68 -14.81
N LYS A 294 -13.04 -12.86 -15.45
CA LYS A 294 -13.64 -13.09 -16.76
C LYS A 294 -15.13 -13.38 -16.71
N ARG A 295 -15.58 -14.03 -15.64
CA ARG A 295 -16.98 -14.49 -15.53
C ARG A 295 -17.88 -13.55 -14.72
N THR A 296 -17.31 -12.59 -14.01
CA THR A 296 -18.05 -11.70 -13.11
C THR A 296 -17.65 -10.23 -13.30
N ASN A 297 -18.47 -9.33 -12.75
CA ASN A 297 -18.19 -7.89 -12.75
C ASN A 297 -17.59 -7.42 -11.41
N TRP A 298 -16.90 -8.30 -10.64
CA TRP A 298 -16.38 -7.93 -9.33
C TRP A 298 -15.41 -6.75 -9.39
N PHE A 299 -14.58 -6.71 -10.44
CA PHE A 299 -13.49 -5.73 -10.59
C PHE A 299 -13.76 -4.65 -11.64
N SER A 300 -14.87 -4.72 -12.37
CA SER A 300 -15.17 -3.80 -13.47
C SER A 300 -15.78 -2.47 -12.99
N ARG A 301 -16.49 -2.48 -11.84
CA ARG A 301 -17.22 -1.31 -11.36
C ARG A 301 -16.29 -0.25 -10.81
N ILE A 302 -16.19 0.89 -11.47
CA ILE A 302 -15.59 2.11 -10.93
C ILE A 302 -16.54 2.64 -9.85
N ARG A 303 -16.07 2.68 -8.60
CA ARG A 303 -16.84 3.16 -7.46
C ARG A 303 -16.90 4.68 -7.44
N LYS A 304 -15.77 5.32 -7.72
CA LYS A 304 -15.59 6.75 -7.74
C LYS A 304 -14.54 7.09 -8.79
N ASN A 305 -14.84 8.02 -9.67
CA ASN A 305 -13.85 8.44 -10.66
C ASN A 305 -12.87 9.45 -10.05
N ASP A 306 -11.97 8.94 -9.18
CA ASP A 306 -10.97 9.74 -8.50
C ASP A 306 -10.00 10.41 -9.49
N LEU A 307 -9.72 9.78 -10.62
CA LEU A 307 -8.87 10.32 -11.67
C LEU A 307 -9.50 11.59 -12.27
N ALA A 308 -10.76 11.51 -12.72
CA ALA A 308 -11.45 12.66 -13.28
C ALA A 308 -11.62 13.79 -12.25
N ALA A 309 -12.03 13.44 -11.02
CA ALA A 309 -12.21 14.42 -9.95
C ALA A 309 -10.91 15.13 -9.58
N TRP A 310 -9.80 14.40 -9.51
CA TRP A 310 -8.48 14.98 -9.23
C TRP A 310 -8.00 15.85 -10.36
N ASN A 311 -8.06 15.37 -11.61
CA ASN A 311 -7.63 16.11 -12.79
C ASN A 311 -8.43 17.41 -12.96
N LYS A 312 -9.75 17.40 -12.71
CA LYS A 312 -10.58 18.60 -12.67
C LYS A 312 -10.09 19.62 -11.64
N LYS A 313 -9.76 19.20 -10.42
CA LYS A 313 -9.19 20.08 -9.39
C LYS A 313 -7.86 20.72 -9.81
N ILE A 314 -7.03 19.97 -10.54
CA ILE A 314 -5.75 20.50 -11.06
C ILE A 314 -6.00 21.56 -12.13
N ASP A 315 -6.95 21.32 -13.06
CA ASP A 315 -7.32 22.28 -14.10
C ASP A 315 -7.90 23.57 -13.50
N GLU A 316 -8.82 23.44 -12.54
CA GLU A 316 -9.39 24.61 -11.83
C GLU A 316 -8.31 25.43 -11.09
N LYS A 317 -7.34 24.75 -10.45
CA LYS A 317 -6.22 25.43 -9.78
C LYS A 317 -5.32 26.15 -10.78
N ALA A 318 -5.06 25.56 -11.95
CA ALA A 318 -4.29 26.19 -13.02
C ALA A 318 -5.01 27.45 -13.55
N ALA A 319 -6.31 27.32 -13.87
CA ALA A 319 -7.13 28.45 -14.34
C ALA A 319 -7.16 29.62 -13.34
N ARG A 320 -7.34 29.33 -12.03
CA ARG A 320 -7.28 30.34 -10.97
C ARG A 320 -5.93 31.04 -10.88
N LYS A 321 -4.83 30.32 -11.10
CA LYS A 321 -3.48 30.88 -11.09
C LYS A 321 -3.26 31.82 -12.28
N GLU A 322 -3.71 31.44 -13.46
CA GLU A 322 -3.62 32.25 -14.67
C GLU A 322 -4.51 33.51 -14.54
N ALA A 323 -5.71 33.41 -14.05
CA ALA A 323 -6.57 34.57 -13.80
C ALA A 323 -5.95 35.56 -12.80
N LYS A 324 -5.32 35.05 -11.71
CA LYS A 324 -4.56 35.92 -10.78
C LYS A 324 -3.36 36.60 -11.41
N LYS A 325 -2.63 35.94 -12.31
CA LYS A 325 -1.52 36.54 -13.03
C LYS A 325 -2.01 37.62 -13.99
N ALA A 326 -3.08 37.36 -14.75
CA ALA A 326 -3.69 38.31 -15.67
C ALA A 326 -4.16 39.56 -14.92
N ALA A 327 -4.91 39.41 -13.83
CA ALA A 327 -5.37 40.53 -13.00
C ALA A 327 -4.20 41.34 -12.38
N LYS A 328 -3.09 40.67 -12.02
CA LYS A 328 -1.89 41.39 -11.54
C LYS A 328 -1.17 42.17 -12.65
N ALA A 329 -1.12 41.59 -13.87
CA ALA A 329 -0.53 42.26 -15.04
C ALA A 329 -1.36 43.45 -15.44
N GLU A 330 -2.68 43.36 -15.47
CA GLU A 330 -3.61 44.47 -15.77
C GLU A 330 -3.47 45.62 -14.76
N LYS A 331 -3.44 45.33 -13.46
CA LYS A 331 -3.20 46.33 -12.40
C LYS A 331 -1.84 47.00 -12.56
N LYS A 332 -0.80 46.29 -12.98
CA LYS A 332 0.52 46.88 -13.24
C LYS A 332 0.52 47.77 -14.48
N ALA A 333 -0.17 47.36 -15.54
CA ALA A 333 -0.34 48.15 -16.74
C ALA A 333 -1.09 49.46 -16.49
N ALA A 334 -2.22 49.36 -15.73
CA ALA A 334 -3.00 50.52 -15.32
C ALA A 334 -2.21 51.52 -14.45
N LYS A 335 -1.31 50.98 -13.57
CA LYS A 335 -0.45 51.88 -12.75
C LYS A 335 0.67 52.58 -13.55
N ASN A 336 1.09 51.97 -14.64
CA ASN A 336 2.16 52.53 -15.52
C ASN A 336 1.60 53.27 -16.75
N ALA A 337 0.28 53.39 -16.88
CA ALA A 337 -0.31 54.22 -17.95
C ALA A 337 0.05 55.69 -17.72
N PRO A 338 0.52 56.44 -18.75
CA PRO A 338 0.82 57.87 -18.62
C PRO A 338 -0.46 58.61 -18.23
N ILE A 339 -0.35 59.46 -17.22
CA ILE A 339 -1.43 60.40 -16.84
C ILE A 339 -1.62 61.32 -18.04
N GLY A 340 -2.73 61.17 -18.78
CA GLY A 340 -3.05 62.03 -19.91
C GLY A 340 -3.06 63.49 -19.46
N GLU A 341 -2.29 64.33 -20.15
CA GLU A 341 -2.37 65.75 -20.00
C GLU A 341 -3.79 66.20 -20.32
N HIS A 342 -4.51 66.68 -19.29
CA HIS A 342 -5.73 67.43 -19.52
C HIS A 342 -5.36 68.70 -20.26
N GLU A 343 -5.65 68.80 -21.57
CA GLU A 343 -5.71 70.04 -22.29
C GLU A 343 -6.73 70.97 -21.61
N GLU A 344 -6.22 71.92 -20.86
CA GLU A 344 -7.02 73.03 -20.35
C GLU A 344 -7.44 73.87 -21.56
N SER A 345 -8.67 73.70 -22.06
CA SER A 345 -9.26 74.68 -23.01
C SER A 345 -9.61 75.96 -22.27
N ALA A 346 -8.74 76.97 -22.48
CA ALA A 346 -8.96 78.29 -21.96
C ALA A 346 -10.31 78.92 -22.50
N PRO A 347 -11.13 79.60 -21.68
CA PRO A 347 -12.34 80.21 -22.14
C PRO A 347 -12.04 81.49 -22.92
N GLY A 348 -12.49 81.54 -24.19
CA GLY A 348 -12.38 82.71 -25.04
C GLY A 348 -13.03 83.95 -24.45
N LYS A 349 -12.28 85.05 -24.36
CA LYS A 349 -12.75 86.39 -24.01
C LYS A 349 -13.64 86.94 -25.15
N HIS A 350 -14.92 87.15 -24.85
CA HIS A 350 -15.77 88.03 -25.67
C HIS A 350 -15.28 89.49 -25.54
N PHE A 351 -14.87 90.08 -26.63
CA PHE A 351 -14.84 91.52 -26.79
C PHE A 351 -16.11 91.94 -27.51
N LYS A 352 -16.86 92.88 -26.86
CA LYS A 352 -17.89 93.69 -27.50
C LYS A 352 -17.25 94.76 -28.38
N GLU A 353 -17.81 94.92 -29.55
CA GLU A 353 -18.33 96.17 -30.09
C GLU A 353 -19.28 95.83 -31.23
#